data_e91b61134eb5b5d8dc60afe495b8fc08
#
_entry.id   e91b61134eb5b5d8dc60afe495b8fc08
#
_cell.length_a   1.000
_cell.length_b   1.000
_cell.length_c   1.000
_cell.angle_alpha   90.00
_cell.angle_beta   90.00
_cell.angle_gamma   90.00
#
_symmetry.space_group_name_H-M   'P 1'
#
loop_
_entity.id
_entity.type
_entity.pdbx_description
1 polymer ?
#
loop_
_entity_poly.entity_id
_entity_poly.type
_entity_poly.pdbx_seq_one_letter_code
_entity_poly.pdbx_strand_id
1 'polypeptide(L)'
;GGVSITYQAKDSNPSSEDMSDTVYKLQKRVEQYSTEAQVYQEGSDRINVEIPGVTDANAILEELGQPGSLCFITQQDDDGNVNFQADSNSETGYSLARSLDEIRAAGSVVLEGTDVADATGGAVQQQNSSSREYVVDLTLTDEGKTKFAEATQNNVGKQIAIIYDNGVLSAPRVNEAITGGKAQISGMESVERAQELASYIRIGSLSLELTELRSSVVAAQLGEEAISTSLIAGMIGLIIVILFMIIAYRVPGAVAGLS
;
A
#
# COMPACT_ATOMS: atom_id res chain seq x y z
N GLY A 1 -13.93 15.25 -2.96
CA GLY A 1 -12.94 15.02 -1.93
C GLY A 1 -11.78 14.20 -2.44
N GLY A 2 -10.73 14.10 -1.68
CA GLY A 2 -9.53 13.36 -2.02
C GLY A 2 -8.42 13.58 -1.02
N VAL A 3 -7.30 12.92 -1.25
CA VAL A 3 -6.08 13.00 -0.44
C VAL A 3 -4.99 13.68 -1.26
N SER A 4 -4.28 14.61 -0.65
CA SER A 4 -3.08 15.23 -1.22
C SER A 4 -1.93 15.09 -0.22
N ILE A 5 -0.81 14.55 -0.68
CA ILE A 5 0.36 14.26 0.14
C ILE A 5 1.58 14.86 -0.53
N THR A 6 2.44 15.49 0.26
CA THR A 6 3.77 15.93 -0.20
C THR A 6 4.84 15.17 0.57
N TYR A 7 5.65 14.42 -0.15
CA TYR A 7 6.84 13.74 0.36
C TYR A 7 8.10 14.52 0.03
N GLN A 8 9.11 14.38 0.87
CA GLN A 8 10.48 14.83 0.61
C GLN A 8 11.42 13.64 0.64
N ALA A 9 12.35 13.58 -0.29
CA ALA A 9 13.43 12.61 -0.24
C ALA A 9 14.30 12.88 1.00
N LYS A 10 14.68 11.81 1.71
CA LYS A 10 15.64 11.92 2.83
C LYS A 10 17.04 12.29 2.35
N ASP A 11 17.39 11.88 1.14
CA ASP A 11 18.61 12.33 0.48
C ASP A 11 18.49 13.84 0.15
N SER A 12 19.47 14.62 0.58
CA SER A 12 19.50 16.07 0.36
C SER A 12 19.78 16.45 -1.10
N ASN A 13 20.26 15.53 -1.92
CA ASN A 13 20.58 15.76 -3.33
C ASN A 13 20.28 14.51 -4.17
N PRO A 14 19.00 14.10 -4.27
CA PRO A 14 18.63 12.88 -4.99
C PRO A 14 18.93 13.03 -6.49
N SER A 15 19.32 11.91 -7.13
CA SER A 15 19.53 11.91 -8.56
C SER A 15 18.20 12.09 -9.32
N SER A 16 18.27 12.67 -10.51
CA SER A 16 17.11 12.79 -11.40
C SER A 16 16.51 11.45 -11.77
N GLU A 17 17.34 10.41 -11.88
CA GLU A 17 16.94 9.04 -12.19
C GLU A 17 16.14 8.43 -11.04
N ASP A 18 16.65 8.52 -9.81
CA ASP A 18 15.98 8.00 -8.63
C ASP A 18 14.67 8.74 -8.34
N MET A 19 14.64 10.07 -8.57
CA MET A 19 13.41 10.85 -8.47
C MET A 19 12.36 10.37 -9.48
N SER A 20 12.75 10.19 -10.74
CA SER A 20 11.84 9.73 -11.80
C SER A 20 11.33 8.31 -11.55
N ASP A 21 12.19 7.41 -11.11
CA ASP A 21 11.83 6.03 -10.79
C ASP A 21 10.88 5.98 -9.57
N THR A 22 11.16 6.79 -8.54
CA THR A 22 10.30 6.89 -7.36
C THR A 22 8.91 7.44 -7.72
N VAL A 23 8.84 8.49 -8.55
CA VAL A 23 7.57 9.03 -9.06
C VAL A 23 6.80 7.97 -9.84
N TYR A 24 7.47 7.24 -10.73
CA TYR A 24 6.84 6.18 -11.52
C TYR A 24 6.26 5.07 -10.61
N LYS A 25 7.03 4.60 -9.64
CA LYS A 25 6.59 3.54 -8.71
C LYS A 25 5.45 4.00 -7.81
N LEU A 26 5.52 5.23 -7.29
CA LEU A 26 4.40 5.81 -6.53
C LEU A 26 3.15 5.95 -7.41
N GLN A 27 3.28 6.40 -8.67
CA GLN A 27 2.16 6.46 -9.61
C GLN A 27 1.50 5.08 -9.77
N LYS A 28 2.30 4.03 -9.93
CA LYS A 28 1.78 2.65 -10.04
C LYS A 28 1.07 2.18 -8.76
N ARG A 29 1.55 2.59 -7.59
CA ARG A 29 0.89 2.28 -6.31
C ARG A 29 -0.45 3.01 -6.18
N VAL A 30 -0.51 4.30 -6.47
CA VAL A 30 -1.75 5.10 -6.31
C VAL A 30 -2.82 4.75 -7.34
N GLU A 31 -2.45 4.26 -8.52
CA GLU A 31 -3.39 3.79 -9.54
C GLU A 31 -4.31 2.65 -9.04
N GLN A 32 -3.91 1.95 -7.98
CA GLN A 32 -4.73 0.92 -7.34
C GLN A 32 -5.90 1.51 -6.54
N TYR A 33 -5.75 2.72 -6.02
CA TYR A 33 -6.79 3.41 -5.24
C TYR A 33 -7.68 4.29 -6.11
N SER A 34 -7.12 4.91 -7.15
CA SER A 34 -7.86 5.79 -8.06
C SER A 34 -7.15 5.88 -9.40
N THR A 35 -7.89 5.64 -10.48
CA THR A 35 -7.38 5.81 -11.85
C THR A 35 -7.14 7.28 -12.22
N GLU A 36 -7.68 8.22 -11.43
CA GLU A 36 -7.49 9.67 -11.60
C GLU A 36 -6.35 10.20 -10.73
N ALA A 37 -5.67 9.31 -9.98
CA ALA A 37 -4.56 9.70 -9.13
C ALA A 37 -3.37 10.20 -9.95
N GLN A 38 -2.67 11.20 -9.40
CA GLN A 38 -1.52 11.83 -10.03
C GLN A 38 -0.34 11.91 -9.06
N VAL A 39 0.84 11.58 -9.57
CA VAL A 39 2.10 11.73 -8.86
C VAL A 39 3.05 12.54 -9.71
N TYR A 40 3.61 13.61 -9.14
CA TYR A 40 4.53 14.48 -9.86
C TYR A 40 5.62 15.03 -8.95
N GLN A 41 6.78 15.29 -9.55
CA GLN A 41 7.91 15.91 -8.86
C GLN A 41 7.67 17.39 -8.67
N GLU A 42 7.99 17.92 -7.48
CA GLU A 42 8.02 19.34 -7.13
C GLU A 42 9.43 19.75 -6.69
N GLY A 43 10.07 20.62 -7.45
CA GLY A 43 11.46 21.01 -7.17
C GLY A 43 12.45 19.87 -7.40
N SER A 44 13.52 19.82 -6.59
CA SER A 44 14.60 18.84 -6.73
C SER A 44 14.43 17.58 -5.89
N ASP A 45 13.66 17.66 -4.81
CA ASP A 45 13.65 16.64 -3.73
C ASP A 45 12.24 16.32 -3.20
N ARG A 46 11.18 16.89 -3.79
CA ARG A 46 9.81 16.68 -3.35
C ARG A 46 8.96 15.97 -4.40
N ILE A 47 7.99 15.21 -3.92
CA ILE A 47 7.02 14.49 -4.73
C ILE A 47 5.63 14.75 -4.16
N ASN A 48 4.73 15.22 -5.00
CA ASN A 48 3.31 15.39 -4.68
C ASN A 48 2.50 14.21 -5.20
N VAL A 49 1.59 13.75 -4.36
CA VAL A 49 0.65 12.66 -4.64
C VAL A 49 -0.76 13.20 -4.44
N GLU A 50 -1.60 13.09 -5.45
CA GLU A 50 -3.00 13.50 -5.41
C GLU A 50 -3.90 12.31 -5.75
N ILE A 51 -4.80 11.95 -4.84
CA ILE A 51 -5.69 10.79 -5.00
C ILE A 51 -7.13 11.25 -4.80
N PRO A 52 -7.85 11.58 -5.89
CA PRO A 52 -9.24 11.96 -5.80
C PRO A 52 -10.15 10.77 -5.45
N GLY A 53 -11.27 11.07 -4.79
CA GLY A 53 -12.31 10.09 -4.48
C GLY A 53 -12.05 9.24 -3.24
N VAL A 54 -10.91 9.38 -2.56
CA VAL A 54 -10.54 8.59 -1.38
C VAL A 54 -10.85 9.36 -0.10
N THR A 55 -11.34 8.65 0.91
CA THR A 55 -11.74 9.23 2.20
C THR A 55 -10.83 8.83 3.36
N ASP A 56 -10.14 7.70 3.26
CA ASP A 56 -9.21 7.23 4.29
C ASP A 56 -7.76 7.54 3.89
N ALA A 57 -7.30 8.71 4.35
CA ALA A 57 -5.95 9.17 4.07
C ALA A 57 -4.88 8.41 4.86
N ASN A 58 -5.20 8.00 6.10
CA ASN A 58 -4.18 7.47 7.00
C ASN A 58 -3.69 6.10 6.54
N ALA A 59 -4.60 5.21 6.12
CA ALA A 59 -4.23 3.91 5.57
C ALA A 59 -3.35 4.04 4.32
N ILE A 60 -3.72 4.97 3.43
CA ILE A 60 -2.96 5.21 2.20
C ILE A 60 -1.58 5.83 2.49
N LEU A 61 -1.51 6.76 3.46
CA LEU A 61 -0.26 7.38 3.90
C LEU A 61 0.74 6.36 4.43
N GLU A 62 0.28 5.44 5.28
CA GLU A 62 1.13 4.37 5.81
C GLU A 62 1.71 3.48 4.71
N GLU A 63 0.92 3.16 3.69
CA GLU A 63 1.35 2.24 2.63
C GLU A 63 2.21 2.91 1.55
N LEU A 64 1.88 4.13 1.13
CA LEU A 64 2.60 4.80 0.04
C LEU A 64 4.02 5.22 0.41
N GLY A 65 4.22 5.65 1.65
CA GLY A 65 5.53 6.11 2.14
C GLY A 65 6.50 4.98 2.45
N GLN A 66 6.03 3.74 2.50
CA GLN A 66 6.86 2.59 2.81
C GLN A 66 7.80 2.25 1.63
N PRO A 67 9.02 1.80 1.92
CA PRO A 67 9.98 1.47 0.87
C PRO A 67 9.48 0.39 -0.09
N GLY A 68 8.56 -0.49 0.33
CA GLY A 68 8.09 -1.63 -0.47
C GLY A 68 9.17 -2.69 -0.61
N SER A 69 10.04 -2.81 0.36
CA SER A 69 11.19 -3.71 0.32
C SER A 69 10.80 -5.12 0.79
N LEU A 70 10.91 -6.07 -0.12
CA LEU A 70 10.81 -7.49 0.19
C LEU A 70 12.20 -8.09 0.35
N CYS A 71 12.42 -8.85 1.43
CA CYS A 71 13.60 -9.69 1.56
C CYS A 71 13.30 -10.96 2.36
N PHE A 72 14.15 -11.97 2.19
CA PHE A 72 14.11 -13.22 2.94
C PHE A 72 15.37 -13.31 3.78
N ILE A 73 15.22 -13.65 5.06
CA ILE A 73 16.34 -13.69 6.01
C ILE A 73 16.42 -15.02 6.72
N THR A 74 17.64 -15.47 7.02
CA THR A 74 17.89 -16.65 7.85
C THR A 74 17.52 -16.38 9.31
N GLN A 75 17.22 -17.45 10.07
CA GLN A 75 16.88 -17.33 11.49
C GLN A 75 18.05 -16.79 12.33
N GLN A 76 19.27 -17.14 11.97
CA GLN A 76 20.51 -16.72 12.64
C GLN A 76 21.56 -16.42 11.59
N ASP A 77 22.51 -15.54 11.94
CA ASP A 77 23.73 -15.36 11.17
C ASP A 77 24.77 -16.45 11.44
N ASP A 78 25.91 -16.38 10.78
CA ASP A 78 27.00 -17.37 10.93
C ASP A 78 27.64 -17.36 12.33
N ASP A 79 27.53 -16.24 13.06
CA ASP A 79 28.00 -16.10 14.43
C ASP A 79 26.97 -16.57 15.48
N GLY A 80 25.77 -17.00 15.04
CA GLY A 80 24.70 -17.49 15.89
C GLY A 80 23.80 -16.39 16.47
N ASN A 81 23.92 -15.13 16.04
CA ASN A 81 23.03 -14.06 16.47
C ASN A 81 21.66 -14.21 15.81
N VAL A 82 20.62 -14.08 16.62
CA VAL A 82 19.22 -14.23 16.18
C VAL A 82 18.79 -13.01 15.36
N ASN A 83 18.20 -13.24 14.19
CA ASN A 83 17.71 -12.20 13.30
C ASN A 83 16.25 -11.85 13.56
N PHE A 84 15.44 -12.84 13.93
CA PHE A 84 14.02 -12.67 14.30
C PHE A 84 13.61 -13.67 15.36
N GLN A 85 12.57 -13.37 16.10
CA GLN A 85 12.09 -14.16 17.22
C GLN A 85 10.57 -14.22 17.26
N ALA A 86 10.03 -15.21 17.99
CA ALA A 86 8.60 -15.28 18.25
C ALA A 86 8.18 -14.08 19.12
N ASP A 87 7.07 -13.45 18.75
CA ASP A 87 6.50 -12.30 19.46
C ASP A 87 4.97 -12.40 19.47
N SER A 88 4.41 -12.69 20.63
CA SER A 88 2.97 -12.85 20.81
C SER A 88 2.19 -11.53 20.69
N ASN A 89 2.87 -10.39 20.69
CA ASN A 89 2.25 -9.08 20.52
C ASN A 89 2.23 -8.62 19.04
N SER A 90 2.95 -9.34 18.18
CA SER A 90 2.93 -9.10 16.73
C SER A 90 1.75 -9.83 16.08
N GLU A 91 1.10 -9.22 15.11
CA GLU A 91 0.00 -9.81 14.33
C GLU A 91 0.42 -11.11 13.63
N THR A 92 1.66 -11.20 13.20
CA THR A 92 2.23 -12.36 12.50
C THR A 92 2.88 -13.37 13.42
N GLY A 93 2.94 -13.09 14.73
CA GLY A 93 3.58 -13.95 15.73
C GLY A 93 5.12 -13.85 15.77
N TYR A 94 5.72 -12.93 15.02
CA TYR A 94 7.17 -12.75 14.93
C TYR A 94 7.55 -11.27 14.89
N SER A 95 8.75 -10.96 15.39
CA SER A 95 9.38 -9.65 15.27
C SER A 95 10.86 -9.77 14.94
N LEU A 96 11.44 -8.71 14.36
CA LEU A 96 12.88 -8.62 14.14
C LEU A 96 13.59 -8.47 15.49
N ALA A 97 14.67 -9.22 15.69
CA ALA A 97 15.51 -9.13 16.88
C ALA A 97 16.56 -8.02 16.78
N ARG A 98 16.87 -7.58 15.57
CA ARG A 98 17.79 -6.48 15.24
C ARG A 98 17.36 -5.81 13.94
N SER A 99 17.97 -4.68 13.61
CA SER A 99 17.62 -3.91 12.41
C SER A 99 17.94 -4.68 11.11
N LEU A 100 17.20 -4.39 10.04
CA LEU A 100 17.49 -4.99 8.72
C LEU A 100 18.90 -4.64 8.21
N ASP A 101 19.41 -3.46 8.53
CA ASP A 101 20.75 -3.04 8.13
C ASP A 101 21.83 -3.90 8.81
N GLU A 102 21.65 -4.23 10.09
CA GLU A 102 22.55 -5.15 10.80
C GLU A 102 22.44 -6.57 10.23
N ILE A 103 21.23 -7.03 9.89
CA ILE A 103 20.99 -8.34 9.28
C ILE A 103 21.63 -8.43 7.90
N ARG A 104 21.58 -7.36 7.09
CA ARG A 104 22.24 -7.25 5.78
C ARG A 104 23.76 -7.26 5.92
N ALA A 105 24.28 -6.46 6.84
CA ALA A 105 25.71 -6.41 7.12
C ALA A 105 26.29 -7.77 7.57
N ALA A 106 25.46 -8.58 8.25
CA ALA A 106 25.81 -9.94 8.68
C ALA A 106 25.65 -10.99 7.57
N GLY A 107 25.24 -10.63 6.35
CA GLY A 107 25.05 -11.55 5.23
C GLY A 107 23.86 -12.52 5.39
N SER A 108 22.91 -12.19 6.26
CA SER A 108 21.76 -13.06 6.57
C SER A 108 20.57 -12.90 5.62
N VAL A 109 20.62 -11.97 4.67
CA VAL A 109 19.63 -11.81 3.61
C VAL A 109 19.94 -12.79 2.48
N VAL A 110 19.00 -13.68 2.18
CA VAL A 110 19.15 -14.75 1.19
C VAL A 110 18.46 -14.45 -0.14
N LEU A 111 17.42 -13.60 -0.12
CA LEU A 111 16.74 -13.08 -1.31
C LEU A 111 16.35 -11.63 -1.08
N GLU A 112 16.40 -10.85 -2.14
CA GLU A 112 15.85 -9.49 -2.22
C GLU A 112 14.65 -9.44 -3.16
N GLY A 113 13.89 -8.35 -3.12
CA GLY A 113 12.76 -8.13 -4.04
C GLY A 113 13.14 -8.22 -5.51
N THR A 114 14.36 -7.84 -5.87
CA THR A 114 14.89 -7.94 -7.24
C THR A 114 15.08 -9.38 -7.72
N ASP A 115 15.14 -10.36 -6.81
CA ASP A 115 15.22 -11.79 -7.13
C ASP A 115 13.81 -12.38 -7.43
N VAL A 116 12.74 -11.59 -7.31
CA VAL A 116 11.36 -11.97 -7.61
C VAL A 116 10.98 -11.48 -9.01
N ALA A 117 10.63 -12.40 -9.90
CA ALA A 117 10.20 -12.10 -11.26
C ALA A 117 8.70 -11.78 -11.34
N ASP A 118 7.88 -12.43 -10.53
CA ASP A 118 6.43 -12.23 -10.49
C ASP A 118 5.83 -12.58 -9.13
N ALA A 119 4.70 -11.98 -8.81
CA ALA A 119 3.92 -12.23 -7.61
C ALA A 119 2.42 -12.24 -7.92
N THR A 120 1.68 -13.21 -7.40
CA THR A 120 0.24 -13.35 -7.61
C THR A 120 -0.46 -13.65 -6.29
N GLY A 121 -1.41 -12.79 -5.92
CA GLY A 121 -2.27 -12.98 -4.74
C GLY A 121 -3.47 -13.85 -5.06
N GLY A 122 -3.80 -14.79 -4.18
CA GLY A 122 -4.92 -15.69 -4.36
C GLY A 122 -5.38 -16.40 -3.09
N ALA A 123 -6.29 -17.34 -3.26
CA ALA A 123 -6.77 -18.21 -2.19
C ALA A 123 -6.51 -19.66 -2.57
N VAL A 124 -5.93 -20.42 -1.66
CA VAL A 124 -5.75 -21.87 -1.79
C VAL A 124 -6.65 -22.59 -0.80
N GLN A 125 -7.18 -23.71 -1.21
CA GLN A 125 -7.95 -24.57 -0.30
C GLN A 125 -6.98 -25.47 0.44
N GLN A 126 -7.03 -25.42 1.77
CA GLN A 126 -6.20 -26.27 2.59
C GLN A 126 -6.63 -27.74 2.45
N GLN A 127 -5.67 -28.64 2.19
CA GLN A 127 -5.96 -30.05 2.09
C GLN A 127 -6.61 -30.55 3.38
N ASN A 128 -7.77 -31.22 3.26
CA ASN A 128 -8.59 -31.75 4.35
C ASN A 128 -9.33 -30.71 5.22
N SER A 129 -9.48 -29.46 4.77
CA SER A 129 -10.25 -28.44 5.45
C SER A 129 -11.17 -27.70 4.47
N SER A 130 -12.31 -27.22 4.97
CA SER A 130 -13.16 -26.27 4.23
C SER A 130 -12.62 -24.84 4.30
N SER A 131 -11.55 -24.61 5.02
CA SER A 131 -10.92 -23.31 5.20
C SER A 131 -10.15 -22.92 3.94
N ARG A 132 -10.27 -21.65 3.55
CA ARG A 132 -9.42 -21.04 2.55
C ARG A 132 -8.27 -20.34 3.25
N GLU A 133 -7.09 -20.47 2.69
CA GLU A 133 -5.91 -19.71 3.09
C GLU A 133 -5.60 -18.73 1.97
N TYR A 134 -5.37 -17.48 2.33
CA TYR A 134 -5.00 -16.44 1.37
C TYR A 134 -3.49 -16.33 1.33
N VAL A 135 -2.96 -16.33 0.11
CA VAL A 135 -1.52 -16.49 -0.14
C VAL A 135 -1.04 -15.56 -1.24
N VAL A 136 0.25 -15.26 -1.23
CA VAL A 136 0.96 -14.67 -2.35
C VAL A 136 1.95 -15.69 -2.89
N ASP A 137 1.74 -16.11 -4.12
CA ASP A 137 2.66 -16.97 -4.85
C ASP A 137 3.73 -16.12 -5.53
N LEU A 138 4.99 -16.44 -5.27
CA LEU A 138 6.16 -15.78 -5.84
C LEU A 138 6.82 -16.70 -6.87
N THR A 139 7.18 -16.12 -8.01
CA THR A 139 8.04 -16.76 -9.00
C THR A 139 9.37 -16.02 -8.99
N LEU A 140 10.46 -16.75 -8.76
CA LEU A 140 11.80 -16.19 -8.66
C LEU A 140 12.44 -16.06 -10.04
N THR A 141 13.36 -15.11 -10.18
CA THR A 141 14.29 -15.03 -11.32
C THR A 141 15.21 -16.26 -11.35
N ASP A 142 15.93 -16.50 -12.43
CA ASP A 142 16.91 -17.61 -12.50
C ASP A 142 18.02 -17.45 -11.44
N GLU A 143 18.44 -16.22 -11.17
CA GLU A 143 19.39 -15.92 -10.10
C GLU A 143 18.76 -16.17 -8.72
N GLY A 144 17.57 -15.65 -8.48
CA GLY A 144 16.82 -15.86 -7.25
C GLY A 144 16.54 -17.34 -6.98
N LYS A 145 16.22 -18.11 -8.00
CA LYS A 145 16.05 -19.57 -7.90
C LYS A 145 17.32 -20.26 -7.40
N THR A 146 18.48 -19.87 -7.92
CA THR A 146 19.78 -20.44 -7.51
C THR A 146 20.08 -20.07 -6.06
N LYS A 147 19.95 -18.80 -5.68
CA LYS A 147 20.16 -18.31 -4.31
C LYS A 147 19.22 -19.02 -3.33
N PHE A 148 17.96 -19.16 -3.70
CA PHE A 148 16.94 -19.75 -2.81
C PHE A 148 17.13 -21.26 -2.63
N ALA A 149 17.55 -21.96 -3.68
CA ALA A 149 17.89 -23.39 -3.59
C ALA A 149 19.06 -23.60 -2.63
N GLU A 150 20.11 -22.81 -2.72
CA GLU A 150 21.27 -22.88 -1.80
C GLU A 150 20.86 -22.50 -0.37
N ALA A 151 20.12 -21.39 -0.20
CA ALA A 151 19.67 -20.92 1.11
C ALA A 151 18.77 -21.98 1.81
N THR A 152 17.82 -22.55 1.08
CA THR A 152 16.93 -23.58 1.65
C THR A 152 17.66 -24.87 1.95
N GLN A 153 18.62 -25.26 1.13
CA GLN A 153 19.47 -26.44 1.40
C GLN A 153 20.28 -26.27 2.69
N ASN A 154 20.86 -25.09 2.92
CA ASN A 154 21.68 -24.80 4.10
C ASN A 154 20.86 -24.59 5.38
N ASN A 155 19.56 -24.37 5.25
CA ASN A 155 18.66 -24.06 6.35
C ASN A 155 17.54 -25.09 6.54
N VAL A 156 17.69 -26.33 6.06
CA VAL A 156 16.74 -27.43 6.32
C VAL A 156 16.55 -27.62 7.82
N GLY A 157 15.30 -27.63 8.26
CA GLY A 157 14.92 -27.73 9.67
C GLY A 157 14.92 -26.40 10.44
N LYS A 158 15.41 -25.31 9.86
CA LYS A 158 15.36 -23.94 10.39
C LYS A 158 14.24 -23.15 9.73
N GLN A 159 14.03 -21.91 10.20
CA GLN A 159 13.08 -20.98 9.60
C GLN A 159 13.81 -19.97 8.69
N ILE A 160 13.13 -19.60 7.59
CA ILE A 160 13.50 -18.43 6.78
C ILE A 160 12.32 -17.48 6.87
N ALA A 161 12.56 -16.28 7.40
CA ALA A 161 11.52 -15.27 7.51
C ALA A 161 11.40 -14.44 6.23
N ILE A 162 10.17 -14.09 5.89
CA ILE A 162 9.82 -13.20 4.80
C ILE A 162 9.50 -11.84 5.41
N ILE A 163 10.26 -10.84 5.01
CA ILE A 163 10.20 -9.49 5.54
C ILE A 163 9.66 -8.56 4.45
N TYR A 164 8.74 -7.71 4.83
CA TYR A 164 8.26 -6.62 3.99
C TYR A 164 8.19 -5.34 4.83
N ASP A 165 8.81 -4.28 4.37
CA ASP A 165 8.86 -2.96 5.04
C ASP A 165 9.22 -3.03 6.54
N ASN A 166 10.27 -3.74 6.88
CA ASN A 166 10.73 -3.99 8.27
C ASN A 166 9.77 -4.84 9.13
N GLY A 167 8.65 -5.30 8.59
CA GLY A 167 7.73 -6.23 9.25
C GLY A 167 7.99 -7.68 8.86
N VAL A 168 7.91 -8.59 9.82
CA VAL A 168 7.93 -10.03 9.53
C VAL A 168 6.54 -10.45 9.06
N LEU A 169 6.41 -10.84 7.79
CA LEU A 169 5.14 -11.34 7.25
C LEU A 169 4.87 -12.79 7.68
N SER A 170 5.89 -13.63 7.56
CA SER A 170 5.83 -15.02 7.97
C SER A 170 7.24 -15.58 8.17
N ALA A 171 7.36 -16.68 8.91
CA ALA A 171 8.63 -17.37 9.15
C ALA A 171 8.44 -18.89 8.98
N PRO A 172 8.20 -19.39 7.76
CA PRO A 172 8.01 -20.80 7.51
C PRO A 172 9.26 -21.61 7.81
N ARG A 173 9.04 -22.87 8.24
CA ARG A 173 10.12 -23.83 8.38
C ARG A 173 10.49 -24.43 7.04
N VAL A 174 11.78 -24.51 6.77
CA VAL A 174 12.31 -25.20 5.59
C VAL A 174 12.30 -26.69 5.83
N ASN A 175 11.44 -27.42 5.12
CA ASN A 175 11.35 -28.87 5.24
C ASN A 175 12.35 -29.60 4.32
N GLU A 176 12.60 -29.02 3.15
CA GLU A 176 13.51 -29.53 2.13
C GLU A 176 14.05 -28.38 1.27
N ALA A 177 15.09 -28.64 0.48
CA ALA A 177 15.63 -27.66 -0.47
C ALA A 177 14.59 -27.33 -1.56
N ILE A 178 14.35 -26.04 -1.79
CA ILE A 178 13.37 -25.56 -2.78
C ILE A 178 14.11 -25.18 -4.07
N THR A 179 14.14 -26.08 -5.03
CA THR A 179 14.83 -25.89 -6.33
C THR A 179 13.93 -25.41 -7.44
N GLY A 180 12.61 -25.36 -7.22
CA GLY A 180 11.60 -25.03 -8.24
C GLY A 180 11.49 -23.56 -8.61
N GLY A 181 12.15 -22.66 -7.86
CA GLY A 181 12.07 -21.21 -8.08
C GLY A 181 10.70 -20.61 -7.74
N LYS A 182 9.95 -21.26 -6.85
CA LYS A 182 8.66 -20.79 -6.34
C LYS A 182 8.70 -20.71 -4.82
N ALA A 183 8.14 -19.63 -4.28
CA ALA A 183 7.93 -19.44 -2.86
C ALA A 183 6.50 -18.97 -2.63
N GLN A 184 5.98 -19.13 -1.42
CA GLN A 184 4.63 -18.71 -1.06
C GLN A 184 4.64 -17.97 0.27
N ILE A 185 3.97 -16.83 0.31
CA ILE A 185 3.68 -16.10 1.54
C ILE A 185 2.26 -16.48 1.95
N SER A 186 2.10 -17.03 3.14
CA SER A 186 0.80 -17.45 3.68
C SER A 186 0.36 -16.58 4.85
N GLY A 187 -0.89 -16.77 5.30
CA GLY A 187 -1.43 -16.07 6.46
C GLY A 187 -1.97 -14.68 6.17
N MET A 188 -2.30 -14.36 4.92
CA MET A 188 -2.99 -13.11 4.58
C MET A 188 -4.43 -13.12 5.11
N GLU A 189 -4.93 -11.95 5.52
CA GLU A 189 -6.26 -11.81 6.10
C GLU A 189 -7.38 -11.98 5.06
N SER A 190 -7.12 -11.57 3.82
CA SER A 190 -8.10 -11.62 2.72
C SER A 190 -7.42 -11.79 1.35
N VAL A 191 -8.22 -12.12 0.34
CA VAL A 191 -7.73 -12.21 -1.05
C VAL A 191 -7.32 -10.84 -1.58
N GLU A 192 -8.02 -9.79 -1.19
CA GLU A 192 -7.73 -8.42 -1.56
C GLU A 192 -6.35 -8.01 -1.03
N ARG A 193 -6.07 -8.31 0.26
CA ARG A 193 -4.77 -8.03 0.88
C ARG A 193 -3.63 -8.82 0.23
N ALA A 194 -3.87 -10.08 -0.15
CA ALA A 194 -2.91 -10.87 -0.89
C ALA A 194 -2.61 -10.29 -2.28
N GLN A 195 -3.64 -9.82 -3.00
CA GLN A 195 -3.49 -9.21 -4.32
C GLN A 195 -2.77 -7.87 -4.25
N GLU A 196 -3.06 -7.05 -3.25
CA GLU A 196 -2.40 -5.77 -3.01
C GLU A 196 -0.91 -5.96 -2.72
N LEU A 197 -0.56 -6.84 -1.78
CA LEU A 197 0.84 -7.17 -1.49
C LEU A 197 1.57 -7.71 -2.73
N ALA A 198 0.94 -8.60 -3.49
CA ALA A 198 1.50 -9.11 -4.74
C ALA A 198 1.79 -7.97 -5.74
N SER A 199 0.89 -7.00 -5.83
CA SER A 199 1.07 -5.82 -6.69
C SER A 199 2.27 -4.98 -6.23
N TYR A 200 2.38 -4.68 -4.95
CA TYR A 200 3.53 -3.93 -4.41
C TYR A 200 4.86 -4.66 -4.61
N ILE A 201 4.88 -5.97 -4.45
CA ILE A 201 6.08 -6.79 -4.72
C ILE A 201 6.48 -6.68 -6.20
N ARG A 202 5.51 -6.73 -7.14
CA ARG A 202 5.79 -6.57 -8.58
C ARG A 202 6.30 -5.18 -8.93
N ILE A 203 5.76 -4.14 -8.30
CA ILE A 203 6.21 -2.74 -8.49
C ILE A 203 7.64 -2.57 -7.97
N GLY A 204 7.96 -3.24 -6.88
CA GLY A 204 9.28 -3.20 -6.26
C GLY A 204 9.48 -2.02 -5.32
N SER A 205 10.67 -1.97 -4.75
CA SER A 205 11.07 -0.95 -3.77
C SER A 205 11.20 0.43 -4.40
N LEU A 206 10.87 1.46 -3.63
CA LEU A 206 11.16 2.85 -3.99
C LEU A 206 12.68 3.06 -4.03
N SER A 207 13.16 3.81 -5.02
CA SER A 207 14.59 4.13 -5.15
C SER A 207 15.06 5.16 -4.14
N LEU A 208 14.14 5.95 -3.57
CA LEU A 208 14.40 6.94 -2.54
C LEU A 208 13.58 6.65 -1.29
N GLU A 209 14.20 6.83 -0.14
CA GLU A 209 13.46 6.94 1.12
C GLU A 209 12.76 8.29 1.20
N LEU A 210 11.50 8.27 1.59
CA LEU A 210 10.64 9.45 1.64
C LEU A 210 10.25 9.78 3.07
N THR A 211 10.10 11.08 3.35
CA THR A 211 9.51 11.60 4.57
C THR A 211 8.28 12.41 4.20
N GLU A 212 7.17 12.18 4.87
CA GLU A 212 5.98 13.00 4.71
C GLU A 212 6.24 14.41 5.26
N LEU A 213 6.06 15.42 4.41
CA LEU A 213 6.11 16.84 4.82
C LEU A 213 4.73 17.34 5.21
N ARG A 214 3.71 16.96 4.45
CA ARG A 214 2.34 17.42 4.62
C ARG A 214 1.38 16.43 4.00
N SER A 215 0.28 16.17 4.69
CA SER A 215 -0.90 15.53 4.13
C SER A 215 -2.12 16.40 4.37
N SER A 216 -3.04 16.39 3.45
CA SER A 216 -4.33 17.04 3.57
C SER A 216 -5.43 16.18 2.97
N VAL A 217 -6.51 16.02 3.74
CA VAL A 217 -7.74 15.38 3.27
C VAL A 217 -8.71 16.48 2.89
N VAL A 218 -9.01 16.58 1.62
CA VAL A 218 -10.06 17.48 1.14
C VAL A 218 -11.38 16.72 1.23
N ALA A 219 -12.08 16.93 2.34
CA ALA A 219 -13.41 16.35 2.52
C ALA A 219 -14.41 16.94 1.48
N ALA A 220 -15.37 16.13 1.06
CA ALA A 220 -16.43 16.55 0.14
C ALA A 220 -17.45 17.55 0.76
N GLN A 221 -17.15 18.10 1.95
CA GLN A 221 -18.04 19.00 2.70
C GLN A 221 -18.49 20.25 1.95
N LEU A 222 -17.66 20.76 1.03
CA LEU A 222 -18.03 21.93 0.23
C LEU A 222 -19.21 21.67 -0.73
N GLY A 223 -19.45 20.41 -1.12
CA GLY A 223 -20.57 20.04 -1.98
C GLY A 223 -21.90 19.96 -1.24
N GLU A 224 -21.94 19.38 -0.05
CA GLU A 224 -23.19 19.23 0.73
C GLU A 224 -23.71 20.56 1.27
N GLU A 225 -22.83 21.44 1.78
CA GLU A 225 -23.22 22.77 2.22
C GLU A 225 -23.66 23.68 1.04
N ALA A 226 -23.00 23.58 -0.10
CA ALA A 226 -23.39 24.33 -1.30
C ALA A 226 -24.75 23.86 -1.84
N ILE A 227 -25.04 22.57 -1.84
CA ILE A 227 -26.32 22.01 -2.29
C ILE A 227 -27.44 22.42 -1.32
N SER A 228 -27.24 22.29 -0.01
CA SER A 228 -28.24 22.67 1.00
C SER A 228 -28.54 24.16 0.97
N THR A 229 -27.51 24.99 0.85
CA THR A 229 -27.65 26.45 0.75
C THR A 229 -28.35 26.86 -0.55
N SER A 230 -28.04 26.23 -1.66
CA SER A 230 -28.70 26.46 -2.96
C SER A 230 -30.17 26.05 -2.94
N LEU A 231 -30.50 24.95 -2.27
CA LEU A 231 -31.87 24.48 -2.14
C LEU A 231 -32.72 25.43 -1.27
N ILE A 232 -32.18 25.91 -0.17
CA ILE A 232 -32.80 26.90 0.70
C ILE A 232 -33.00 28.22 -0.05
N ALA A 233 -32.00 28.71 -0.75
CA ALA A 233 -32.09 29.94 -1.56
C ALA A 233 -33.15 29.80 -2.67
N GLY A 234 -33.21 28.64 -3.33
CA GLY A 234 -34.23 28.34 -4.32
C GLY A 234 -35.66 28.35 -3.75
N MET A 235 -35.86 27.75 -2.58
CA MET A 235 -37.17 27.78 -1.88
C MET A 235 -37.58 29.19 -1.47
N ILE A 236 -36.66 29.99 -0.95
CA ILE A 236 -36.92 31.39 -0.59
C ILE A 236 -37.32 32.19 -1.84
N GLY A 237 -36.56 32.01 -2.95
CA GLY A 237 -36.89 32.64 -4.23
C GLY A 237 -38.28 32.28 -4.75
N LEU A 238 -38.66 31.01 -4.67
CA LEU A 238 -39.98 30.53 -5.05
C LEU A 238 -41.11 31.17 -4.19
N ILE A 239 -40.91 31.25 -2.87
CA ILE A 239 -41.88 31.89 -1.95
C ILE A 239 -42.04 33.36 -2.29
N ILE A 240 -40.97 34.09 -2.56
CA ILE A 240 -41.00 35.50 -2.95
C ILE A 240 -41.81 35.71 -4.25
N VAL A 241 -41.58 34.85 -5.26
CA VAL A 241 -42.29 34.89 -6.52
C VAL A 241 -43.78 34.62 -6.31
N ILE A 242 -44.15 33.63 -5.52
CA ILE A 242 -45.56 33.31 -5.20
C ILE A 242 -46.22 34.48 -4.47
N LEU A 243 -45.59 35.07 -3.46
CA LEU A 243 -46.09 36.24 -2.74
C LEU A 243 -46.28 37.44 -3.69
N PHE A 244 -45.28 37.70 -4.57
CA PHE A 244 -45.40 38.76 -5.56
C PHE A 244 -46.60 38.54 -6.51
N MET A 245 -46.79 37.32 -7.00
CA MET A 245 -47.91 36.95 -7.85
C MET A 245 -49.27 37.14 -7.15
N ILE A 246 -49.41 36.77 -5.87
CA ILE A 246 -50.62 36.95 -5.06
C ILE A 246 -50.91 38.47 -4.91
N ILE A 247 -49.89 39.26 -4.58
CA ILE A 247 -50.07 40.71 -4.36
C ILE A 247 -50.42 41.46 -5.67
N ALA A 248 -49.65 41.15 -6.75
CA ALA A 248 -49.77 41.84 -8.04
C ALA A 248 -51.06 41.46 -8.80
N TYR A 249 -51.42 40.17 -8.78
CA TYR A 249 -52.52 39.61 -9.58
C TYR A 249 -53.72 39.16 -8.73
N ARG A 250 -53.71 39.35 -7.43
CA ARG A 250 -54.76 38.95 -6.49
C ARG A 250 -55.14 37.46 -6.64
N VAL A 251 -56.45 37.12 -6.68
CA VAL A 251 -56.90 35.72 -6.76
C VAL A 251 -56.41 34.97 -8.00
N PRO A 252 -56.38 35.53 -9.22
CA PRO A 252 -55.78 34.88 -10.38
C PRO A 252 -54.28 34.58 -10.23
N GLY A 253 -53.54 35.43 -9.50
CA GLY A 253 -52.08 35.22 -9.25
C GLY A 253 -51.81 34.05 -8.33
N ALA A 254 -52.65 33.79 -7.37
CA ALA A 254 -52.51 32.64 -6.45
C ALA A 254 -52.69 31.29 -7.19
N VAL A 255 -53.62 31.19 -8.13
CA VAL A 255 -53.79 29.97 -8.93
C VAL A 255 -52.64 29.72 -9.88
N ALA A 256 -52.09 30.78 -10.52
CA ALA A 256 -50.94 30.65 -11.41
C ALA A 256 -49.61 30.34 -10.68
N GLY A 257 -49.48 30.70 -9.40
CA GLY A 257 -48.32 30.39 -8.59
C GLY A 257 -48.32 28.97 -8.02
N LEU A 258 -49.41 28.25 -8.07
CA LEU A 258 -49.61 26.87 -7.59
C LEU A 258 -49.64 25.82 -8.72
N SER A 259 -49.68 26.26 -9.98
CA SER A 259 -49.61 25.40 -11.17
C SER A 259 -48.18 25.32 -11.73
#